data_556afbed44b88c293dfb9e9d88ac3009
#
_entry.id   556afbed44b88c293dfb9e9d88ac3009
#
_cell.length_a   1.000
_cell.length_b   1.000
_cell.length_c   1.000
_cell.angle_alpha   90.00
_cell.angle_beta   90.00
_cell.angle_gamma   90.00
#
_symmetry.space_group_name_H-M   'P 1'
#
loop_
_entity.id
_entity.type
_entity.pdbx_description
1 polymer ?
#
loop_
_entity_poly.entity_id
_entity_poly.type
_entity_poly.pdbx_seq_one_letter_code
_entity_poly.pdbx_strand_id
1 'polypeptide(L)'
;GVWSRFKPEKGKDKRGNTGVSLDKIKIIGEKLTFIPNNFNAHPTILKIFERKKKMFSSGHGFDWATAEQLAFATLLEEGFPVRLSGQDSGRGTFSQRHSVLRDQSDSTYHTPLNNISKKQKKYEVIDSLLSELAVLGFEYGYSLSEPTTLVVWEAQFGDFANGAQVVIDQFITPGERKWTRASGLVMLLPHGYEGQGPEHSSARLERFLQLCAQENIQVINCTTPANYFHALRRQIHRGFRKPLVIMTPKSLLRNKRCVSNIEDFGKNNSFHRVLTDLADIKDYGLIKLKNDKKISKVILCSGKIYFDLL
;
A
#
# COMPACT_ATOMS: atom_id res chain seq x y z
N GLY A 1 4.80 -5.69 28.28
CA GLY A 1 5.14 -6.27 26.96
C GLY A 1 4.93 -5.26 25.83
N VAL A 2 5.23 -5.64 24.58
CA VAL A 2 5.17 -4.72 23.42
C VAL A 2 3.78 -4.09 23.23
N TRP A 3 2.74 -4.83 23.57
CA TRP A 3 1.34 -4.37 23.48
C TRP A 3 0.96 -3.30 24.50
N SER A 4 1.69 -3.11 25.61
CA SER A 4 1.33 -2.15 26.66
C SER A 4 1.31 -0.69 26.20
N ARG A 5 1.98 -0.37 25.10
CA ARG A 5 1.99 0.98 24.49
C ARG A 5 0.77 1.28 23.62
N PHE A 6 0.01 0.26 23.24
CA PHE A 6 -1.18 0.43 22.42
C PHE A 6 -2.41 0.60 23.32
N LYS A 7 -3.27 1.53 22.93
CA LYS A 7 -4.51 1.84 23.67
C LYS A 7 -5.70 1.47 22.80
N PRO A 8 -6.85 1.14 23.41
CA PRO A 8 -8.10 1.05 22.67
C PRO A 8 -8.35 2.35 21.90
N GLU A 9 -8.96 2.24 20.74
CA GLU A 9 -9.32 3.40 19.93
C GLU A 9 -10.25 4.32 20.73
N LYS A 10 -9.82 5.56 20.97
CA LYS A 10 -10.61 6.58 21.68
C LYS A 10 -10.50 7.90 20.93
N GLY A 11 -11.62 8.63 20.85
CA GLY A 11 -11.68 9.99 20.30
C GLY A 11 -12.00 10.08 18.81
N LYS A 12 -12.11 11.33 18.33
CA LYS A 12 -12.55 11.65 16.97
C LYS A 12 -11.41 11.67 15.94
N ASP A 13 -10.17 11.87 16.36
CA ASP A 13 -9.03 11.94 15.42
C ASP A 13 -8.42 10.56 15.20
N LYS A 14 -8.83 9.96 14.08
CA LYS A 14 -8.35 8.67 13.61
C LYS A 14 -7.39 8.81 12.42
N ARG A 15 -6.98 10.05 12.06
CA ARG A 15 -6.18 10.29 10.85
C ARG A 15 -4.73 9.81 11.00
N GLY A 16 -4.10 10.15 12.11
CA GLY A 16 -2.66 9.94 12.32
C GLY A 16 -1.82 10.94 11.49
N ASN A 17 -0.65 11.30 11.98
CA ASN A 17 0.32 12.10 11.25
C ASN A 17 1.19 11.18 10.39
N THR A 18 1.02 11.24 9.07
CA THR A 18 1.64 10.32 8.11
C THR A 18 2.49 11.01 7.06
N GLY A 19 2.48 12.34 7.02
CA GLY A 19 3.27 13.11 6.08
C GLY A 19 4.77 13.09 6.41
N VAL A 20 5.60 13.25 5.40
CA VAL A 20 7.07 13.23 5.48
C VAL A 20 7.64 14.53 4.90
N SER A 21 8.77 15.02 5.40
CA SER A 21 9.40 16.20 4.80
C SER A 21 9.88 15.92 3.38
N LEU A 22 9.75 16.89 2.50
CA LEU A 22 10.13 16.74 1.08
C LEU A 22 11.61 16.40 0.92
N ASP A 23 12.49 17.00 1.74
CA ASP A 23 13.93 16.68 1.72
C ASP A 23 14.19 15.22 2.06
N LYS A 24 13.49 14.69 3.08
CA LYS A 24 13.59 13.27 3.45
C LYS A 24 13.09 12.36 2.32
N ILE A 25 12.00 12.74 1.64
CA ILE A 25 11.48 11.99 0.49
C ILE A 25 12.51 11.93 -0.63
N LYS A 26 13.18 13.04 -0.96
CA LYS A 26 14.22 13.11 -1.99
C LYS A 26 15.42 12.23 -1.64
N ILE A 27 15.95 12.34 -0.41
CA ILE A 27 17.06 11.51 0.08
C ILE A 27 16.72 10.02 0.00
N ILE A 28 15.53 9.63 0.44
CA ILE A 28 15.06 8.24 0.36
C ILE A 28 14.92 7.81 -1.10
N GLY A 29 14.42 8.69 -1.97
CA GLY A 29 14.27 8.43 -3.40
C GLY A 29 15.58 8.10 -4.09
N GLU A 30 16.65 8.84 -3.76
CA GLU A 30 18.00 8.54 -4.26
C GLU A 30 18.46 7.13 -3.86
N LYS A 31 18.21 6.74 -2.61
CA LYS A 31 18.57 5.39 -2.11
C LYS A 31 17.72 4.29 -2.73
N LEU A 32 16.42 4.50 -2.86
CA LEU A 32 15.49 3.55 -3.48
C LEU A 32 15.77 3.30 -4.96
N THR A 33 16.38 4.26 -5.63
CA THR A 33 16.69 4.18 -7.07
C THR A 33 18.15 3.90 -7.35
N PHE A 34 18.95 3.68 -6.32
CA PHE A 34 20.35 3.33 -6.45
C PHE A 34 20.52 1.84 -6.78
N ILE A 35 21.30 1.56 -7.81
CA ILE A 35 21.76 0.21 -8.17
C ILE A 35 23.29 0.23 -8.07
N PRO A 36 23.92 -0.72 -7.35
CA PRO A 36 25.39 -0.78 -7.25
C PRO A 36 26.07 -0.88 -8.62
N ASN A 37 27.21 -0.23 -8.79
CA ASN A 37 27.91 -0.19 -10.09
C ASN A 37 28.35 -1.57 -10.60
N ASN A 38 28.62 -2.51 -9.68
CA ASN A 38 29.02 -3.89 -9.99
C ASN A 38 27.82 -4.85 -10.12
N PHE A 39 26.59 -4.35 -10.09
CA PHE A 39 25.37 -5.15 -10.17
C PHE A 39 24.82 -5.14 -11.61
N ASN A 40 24.77 -6.31 -12.24
CA ASN A 40 24.28 -6.48 -13.60
C ASN A 40 22.75 -6.64 -13.62
N ALA A 41 22.04 -5.52 -13.54
CA ALA A 41 20.58 -5.54 -13.56
C ALA A 41 20.02 -5.75 -14.97
N HIS A 42 18.90 -6.47 -15.08
CA HIS A 42 18.20 -6.65 -16.36
C HIS A 42 17.81 -5.29 -16.98
N PRO A 43 17.95 -5.10 -18.32
CA PRO A 43 17.70 -3.81 -18.98
C PRO A 43 16.32 -3.20 -18.72
N THR A 44 15.28 -4.05 -18.58
CA THR A 44 13.93 -3.57 -18.22
C THR A 44 13.90 -2.97 -16.82
N ILE A 45 14.63 -3.56 -15.86
CA ILE A 45 14.73 -3.05 -14.49
C ILE A 45 15.44 -1.70 -14.49
N LEU A 46 16.54 -1.56 -15.23
CA LEU A 46 17.23 -0.27 -15.38
C LEU A 46 16.28 0.83 -15.86
N LYS A 47 15.45 0.56 -16.89
CA LYS A 47 14.45 1.51 -17.39
C LYS A 47 13.40 1.88 -16.33
N ILE A 48 12.96 0.92 -15.52
CA ILE A 48 12.00 1.16 -14.43
C ILE A 48 12.65 2.07 -13.37
N PHE A 49 13.89 1.80 -12.97
CA PHE A 49 14.60 2.58 -11.97
C PHE A 49 14.91 4.00 -12.46
N GLU A 50 15.30 4.17 -13.72
CA GLU A 50 15.48 5.50 -14.31
C GLU A 50 14.17 6.31 -14.32
N ARG A 51 13.02 5.67 -14.59
CA ARG A 51 11.72 6.33 -14.50
C ARG A 51 11.41 6.75 -13.06
N LYS A 52 11.65 5.88 -12.07
CA LYS A 52 11.48 6.21 -10.65
C LYS A 52 12.39 7.37 -10.23
N LYS A 53 13.66 7.35 -10.65
CA LYS A 53 14.60 8.44 -10.39
C LYS A 53 14.10 9.78 -10.92
N LYS A 54 13.50 9.80 -12.14
CA LYS A 54 12.86 11.00 -12.70
C LYS A 54 11.68 11.48 -11.85
N MET A 55 10.86 10.58 -11.28
CA MET A 55 9.77 10.98 -10.38
C MET A 55 10.29 11.73 -9.15
N PHE A 56 11.34 11.24 -8.51
CA PHE A 56 11.93 11.91 -7.34
C PHE A 56 12.64 13.20 -7.69
N SER A 57 13.31 13.29 -8.83
CA SER A 57 14.01 14.52 -9.25
C SER A 57 13.08 15.62 -9.72
N SER A 58 12.00 15.27 -10.43
CA SER A 58 11.00 16.23 -10.90
C SER A 58 9.96 16.59 -9.83
N GLY A 59 9.72 15.71 -8.88
CA GLY A 59 8.64 15.85 -7.90
C GLY A 59 7.25 15.45 -8.43
N HIS A 60 7.16 14.90 -9.65
CA HIS A 60 5.88 14.62 -10.31
C HIS A 60 5.78 13.18 -10.80
N GLY A 61 4.54 12.72 -10.98
CA GLY A 61 4.24 11.46 -11.66
C GLY A 61 4.49 10.20 -10.83
N PHE A 62 4.44 10.30 -9.51
CA PHE A 62 4.60 9.14 -8.61
C PHE A 62 3.49 8.13 -8.84
N ASP A 63 3.86 6.97 -9.35
CA ASP A 63 2.96 5.86 -9.57
C ASP A 63 2.69 5.07 -8.28
N TRP A 64 1.75 4.13 -8.36
CA TRP A 64 1.30 3.32 -7.22
C TRP A 64 2.44 2.55 -6.56
N ALA A 65 3.28 1.88 -7.37
CA ALA A 65 4.38 1.07 -6.86
C ALA A 65 5.46 1.93 -6.19
N THR A 66 5.75 3.11 -6.72
CA THR A 66 6.71 4.05 -6.13
C THR A 66 6.18 4.62 -4.81
N ALA A 67 4.88 4.94 -4.73
CA ALA A 67 4.24 5.39 -3.51
C ALA A 67 4.26 4.31 -2.40
N GLU A 68 4.03 3.04 -2.77
CA GLU A 68 4.14 1.90 -1.85
C GLU A 68 5.55 1.77 -1.30
N GLN A 69 6.54 1.75 -2.18
CA GLN A 69 7.94 1.63 -1.76
C GLN A 69 8.40 2.81 -0.90
N LEU A 70 7.92 4.02 -1.19
CA LEU A 70 8.18 5.20 -0.37
C LEU A 70 7.54 5.07 1.03
N ALA A 71 6.32 4.51 1.13
CA ALA A 71 5.70 4.24 2.42
C ALA A 71 6.52 3.25 3.25
N PHE A 72 6.95 2.16 2.65
CA PHE A 72 7.80 1.17 3.31
C PHE A 72 9.14 1.79 3.73
N ALA A 73 9.84 2.47 2.83
CA ALA A 73 11.13 3.08 3.08
C ALA A 73 11.11 4.08 4.24
N THR A 74 10.10 4.93 4.28
CA THR A 74 9.94 5.91 5.36
C THR A 74 9.68 5.25 6.71
N LEU A 75 8.88 4.17 6.76
CA LEU A 75 8.64 3.41 7.99
C LEU A 75 9.91 2.70 8.48
N LEU A 76 10.67 2.07 7.57
CA LEU A 76 11.93 1.40 7.91
C LEU A 76 12.92 2.36 8.55
N GLU A 77 13.06 3.55 7.98
CA GLU A 77 13.96 4.59 8.48
C GLU A 77 13.47 5.20 9.80
N GLU A 78 12.15 5.24 10.03
CA GLU A 78 11.53 5.65 11.30
C GLU A 78 11.59 4.57 12.39
N GLY A 79 12.18 3.40 12.10
CA GLY A 79 12.38 2.34 13.09
C GLY A 79 11.27 1.29 13.13
N PHE A 80 10.41 1.22 12.11
CA PHE A 80 9.36 0.22 12.00
C PHE A 80 9.70 -0.83 10.93
N PRO A 81 9.81 -2.12 11.30
CA PRO A 81 9.98 -3.17 10.30
C PRO A 81 8.79 -3.27 9.35
N VAL A 82 9.04 -3.77 8.14
CA VAL A 82 8.01 -4.07 7.16
C VAL A 82 8.16 -5.50 6.70
N ARG A 83 7.09 -6.26 6.76
CA ARG A 83 7.01 -7.64 6.29
C ARG A 83 5.90 -7.76 5.26
N LEU A 84 6.25 -8.22 4.07
CA LEU A 84 5.33 -8.47 2.96
C LEU A 84 5.42 -9.93 2.56
N SER A 85 4.29 -10.60 2.49
CA SER A 85 4.23 -11.99 2.01
C SER A 85 3.06 -12.21 1.05
N GLY A 86 3.18 -13.23 0.24
CA GLY A 86 2.19 -13.64 -0.76
C GLY A 86 2.87 -14.37 -1.91
N GLN A 87 2.13 -14.61 -2.99
CA GLN A 87 2.69 -15.21 -4.20
C GLN A 87 3.29 -14.10 -5.09
N ASP A 88 4.52 -14.28 -5.54
CA ASP A 88 5.25 -13.29 -6.36
C ASP A 88 5.39 -11.89 -5.72
N SER A 89 5.37 -11.77 -4.40
CA SER A 89 5.33 -10.48 -3.69
C SER A 89 6.57 -9.63 -3.93
N GLY A 90 7.74 -10.24 -4.12
CA GLY A 90 8.99 -9.53 -4.39
C GLY A 90 8.96 -8.75 -5.69
N ARG A 91 8.43 -9.35 -6.76
CA ARG A 91 8.24 -8.73 -8.08
C ARG A 91 6.91 -7.96 -8.15
N GLY A 92 5.90 -8.44 -7.45
CA GLY A 92 4.49 -8.13 -7.64
C GLY A 92 3.87 -8.97 -8.77
N THR A 93 2.64 -9.46 -8.57
CA THR A 93 1.91 -10.27 -9.57
C THR A 93 1.86 -9.59 -10.94
N PHE A 94 1.70 -8.27 -10.97
CA PHE A 94 1.64 -7.47 -12.20
C PHE A 94 2.98 -6.85 -12.60
N SER A 95 4.11 -7.36 -12.09
CA SER A 95 5.45 -6.82 -12.33
C SER A 95 5.54 -5.31 -12.03
N GLN A 96 4.92 -4.87 -10.95
CA GLN A 96 4.88 -3.47 -10.53
C GLN A 96 5.94 -3.13 -9.48
N ARG A 97 6.26 -4.06 -8.57
CA ARG A 97 7.02 -3.75 -7.36
C ARG A 97 8.52 -3.81 -7.56
N HIS A 98 9.05 -4.95 -8.02
CA HIS A 98 10.48 -5.19 -8.19
C HIS A 98 11.30 -4.72 -6.96
N SER A 99 10.89 -5.15 -5.77
CA SER A 99 11.56 -4.78 -4.52
C SER A 99 12.84 -5.57 -4.25
N VAL A 100 13.03 -6.68 -4.95
CA VAL A 100 14.24 -7.50 -4.94
C VAL A 100 14.74 -7.59 -6.37
N LEU A 101 15.98 -7.17 -6.59
CA LEU A 101 16.66 -7.27 -7.88
C LEU A 101 17.59 -8.48 -7.87
N ARG A 102 17.70 -9.15 -9.01
CA ARG A 102 18.59 -10.28 -9.22
C ARG A 102 19.67 -9.91 -10.22
N ASP A 103 20.91 -10.14 -9.88
CA ASP A 103 22.03 -9.98 -10.79
C ASP A 103 21.97 -11.04 -11.90
N GLN A 104 22.18 -10.59 -13.15
CA GLN A 104 22.09 -11.48 -14.32
C GLN A 104 23.36 -12.32 -14.53
N SER A 105 24.47 -12.02 -13.81
CA SER A 105 25.74 -12.68 -13.96
C SER A 105 25.94 -13.80 -12.92
N ASP A 106 25.67 -13.51 -11.65
CA ASP A 106 25.96 -14.41 -10.52
C ASP A 106 24.75 -14.76 -9.66
N SER A 107 23.57 -14.24 -10.01
CA SER A 107 22.32 -14.46 -9.28
C SER A 107 22.28 -13.92 -7.84
N THR A 108 23.17 -13.05 -7.45
CA THR A 108 23.10 -12.33 -6.18
C THR A 108 21.89 -11.38 -6.16
N TYR A 109 21.49 -10.97 -4.97
CA TYR A 109 20.30 -10.14 -4.79
C TYR A 109 20.67 -8.76 -4.26
N HIS A 110 19.96 -7.75 -4.76
CA HIS A 110 19.97 -6.41 -4.20
C HIS A 110 18.53 -5.98 -3.85
N THR A 111 18.33 -5.57 -2.59
CA THR A 111 17.04 -5.08 -2.08
C THR A 111 17.20 -3.62 -1.69
N PRO A 112 16.79 -2.65 -2.55
CA PRO A 112 16.97 -1.23 -2.26
C PRO A 112 16.37 -0.80 -0.92
N LEU A 113 15.20 -1.36 -0.55
CA LEU A 113 14.52 -1.09 0.74
C LEU A 113 15.37 -1.47 1.97
N ASN A 114 16.35 -2.35 1.85
CA ASN A 114 17.29 -2.69 2.92
C ASN A 114 18.59 -1.88 2.89
N ASN A 115 18.70 -0.91 1.96
CA ASN A 115 19.91 -0.13 1.73
C ASN A 115 19.66 1.39 1.77
N ILE A 116 18.67 1.86 2.55
CA ILE A 116 18.31 3.26 2.69
C ILE A 116 19.25 3.95 3.70
N SER A 117 19.42 3.34 4.88
CA SER A 117 20.32 3.85 5.93
C SER A 117 20.85 2.74 6.82
N LYS A 118 22.00 2.97 7.47
CA LYS A 118 22.61 2.01 8.40
C LYS A 118 21.77 1.74 9.66
N LYS A 119 20.87 2.62 10.01
CA LYS A 119 20.06 2.54 11.25
C LYS A 119 18.62 2.08 11.01
N GLN A 120 18.23 1.86 9.76
CA GLN A 120 16.89 1.42 9.42
C GLN A 120 16.54 0.05 9.99
N LYS A 121 15.26 -0.24 10.04
CA LYS A 121 14.75 -1.59 10.28
C LYS A 121 14.73 -2.42 8.99
N LYS A 122 14.48 -3.72 9.13
CA LYS A 122 14.51 -4.67 8.03
C LYS A 122 13.20 -4.67 7.24
N TYR A 123 13.31 -4.70 5.93
CA TYR A 123 12.27 -5.10 5.01
C TYR A 123 12.40 -6.59 4.72
N GLU A 124 11.36 -7.34 5.00
CA GLU A 124 11.24 -8.75 4.64
C GLU A 124 10.18 -8.91 3.57
N VAL A 125 10.53 -9.55 2.48
CA VAL A 125 9.59 -9.95 1.44
C VAL A 125 9.71 -11.44 1.20
N ILE A 126 8.57 -12.13 1.16
CA ILE A 126 8.51 -13.59 1.09
C ILE A 126 7.57 -13.98 -0.04
N ASP A 127 8.13 -14.60 -1.05
CA ASP A 127 7.35 -15.28 -2.09
C ASP A 127 6.94 -16.65 -1.54
N SER A 128 5.72 -16.71 -1.00
CA SER A 128 5.20 -17.89 -0.33
C SER A 128 4.65 -18.90 -1.33
N LEU A 129 4.97 -20.18 -1.13
CA LEU A 129 4.39 -21.32 -1.87
C LEU A 129 3.18 -21.90 -1.15
N LEU A 130 2.80 -21.35 0.01
CA LEU A 130 1.68 -21.85 0.80
C LEU A 130 0.35 -21.39 0.21
N SER A 131 -0.72 -22.13 0.53
CA SER A 131 -2.09 -21.69 0.23
C SER A 131 -2.44 -20.41 0.97
N GLU A 132 -3.46 -19.71 0.50
CA GLU A 132 -3.97 -18.48 1.12
C GLU A 132 -4.35 -18.70 2.58
N LEU A 133 -4.95 -19.84 2.91
CA LEU A 133 -5.27 -20.24 4.28
C LEU A 133 -4.02 -20.21 5.18
N ALA A 134 -2.97 -20.86 4.72
CA ALA A 134 -1.76 -21.05 5.49
C ALA A 134 -0.96 -19.74 5.63
N VAL A 135 -0.74 -19.00 4.53
CA VAL A 135 0.04 -17.76 4.57
C VAL A 135 -0.70 -16.66 5.33
N LEU A 136 -2.00 -16.49 5.11
CA LEU A 136 -2.77 -15.46 5.82
C LEU A 136 -2.89 -15.78 7.32
N GLY A 137 -3.08 -17.06 7.67
CA GLY A 137 -3.08 -17.51 9.06
C GLY A 137 -1.75 -17.25 9.75
N PHE A 138 -0.64 -17.50 9.07
CA PHE A 138 0.70 -17.20 9.58
C PHE A 138 0.89 -15.70 9.82
N GLU A 139 0.59 -14.86 8.83
CA GLU A 139 0.79 -13.41 8.93
C GLU A 139 -0.15 -12.77 9.96
N TYR A 140 -1.35 -13.30 10.14
CA TYR A 140 -2.19 -12.91 11.27
C TYR A 140 -1.50 -13.19 12.61
N GLY A 141 -1.00 -14.41 12.83
CA GLY A 141 -0.27 -14.78 14.05
C GLY A 141 0.98 -13.91 14.26
N TYR A 142 1.74 -13.63 13.17
CA TYR A 142 2.89 -12.73 13.22
C TYR A 142 2.50 -11.32 13.67
N SER A 143 1.41 -10.78 13.15
CA SER A 143 0.91 -9.44 13.53
C SER A 143 0.48 -9.32 14.99
N LEU A 144 0.06 -10.43 15.61
CA LEU A 144 -0.26 -10.48 17.04
C LEU A 144 1.00 -10.46 17.90
N SER A 145 2.06 -11.12 17.44
CA SER A 145 3.33 -11.22 18.18
C SER A 145 4.17 -9.95 18.05
N GLU A 146 4.13 -9.30 16.88
CA GLU A 146 4.95 -8.12 16.56
C GLU A 146 4.11 -6.92 16.06
N PRO A 147 3.40 -6.24 16.98
CA PRO A 147 2.47 -5.15 16.61
C PRO A 147 3.16 -3.88 16.12
N THR A 148 4.49 -3.81 16.15
CA THR A 148 5.26 -2.67 15.64
C THR A 148 5.71 -2.82 14.21
N THR A 149 5.57 -4.01 13.66
CA THR A 149 5.86 -4.29 12.26
C THR A 149 4.63 -4.01 11.40
N LEU A 150 4.83 -3.39 10.24
CA LEU A 150 3.82 -3.38 9.18
C LEU A 150 3.79 -4.75 8.53
N VAL A 151 2.82 -5.57 8.92
CA VAL A 151 2.63 -6.91 8.37
C VAL A 151 1.62 -6.83 7.24
N VAL A 152 2.04 -7.25 6.05
CA VAL A 152 1.24 -7.16 4.82
C VAL A 152 1.17 -8.53 4.17
N TRP A 153 -0.03 -9.00 3.92
CA TRP A 153 -0.29 -10.12 3.02
C TRP A 153 -0.88 -9.61 1.70
N GLU A 154 -0.30 -9.98 0.57
CA GLU A 154 -0.83 -9.69 -0.76
C GLU A 154 -1.38 -10.97 -1.40
N ALA A 155 -2.68 -10.98 -1.68
CA ALA A 155 -3.25 -12.02 -2.51
C ALA A 155 -2.74 -11.88 -3.95
N GLN A 156 -2.52 -12.99 -4.66
CA GLN A 156 -2.14 -12.92 -6.08
C GLN A 156 -3.21 -12.23 -6.90
N PHE A 157 -4.48 -12.57 -6.64
CA PHE A 157 -5.70 -11.83 -6.99
C PHE A 157 -6.60 -11.82 -5.76
N GLY A 158 -7.35 -10.74 -5.56
CA GLY A 158 -8.22 -10.60 -4.41
C GLY A 158 -9.31 -11.67 -4.30
N ASP A 159 -9.72 -12.25 -5.45
CA ASP A 159 -10.64 -13.37 -5.52
C ASP A 159 -10.19 -14.56 -4.66
N PHE A 160 -8.89 -14.82 -4.60
CA PHE A 160 -8.33 -15.97 -3.88
C PHE A 160 -8.33 -15.82 -2.36
N ALA A 161 -8.72 -14.65 -1.84
CA ALA A 161 -8.98 -14.50 -0.41
C ALA A 161 -10.07 -15.47 0.09
N ASN A 162 -10.92 -16.00 -0.80
CA ASN A 162 -11.91 -17.03 -0.48
C ASN A 162 -11.27 -18.32 0.05
N GLY A 163 -10.06 -18.67 -0.40
CA GLY A 163 -9.31 -19.82 0.11
C GLY A 163 -8.88 -19.67 1.58
N ALA A 164 -8.91 -18.46 2.13
CA ALA A 164 -8.63 -18.15 3.53
C ALA A 164 -9.85 -17.63 4.30
N GLN A 165 -11.06 -17.81 3.79
CA GLN A 165 -12.28 -17.22 4.35
C GLN A 165 -12.48 -17.58 5.82
N VAL A 166 -12.16 -18.78 6.25
CA VAL A 166 -12.26 -19.21 7.65
C VAL A 166 -11.32 -18.40 8.56
N VAL A 167 -10.13 -18.05 8.09
CA VAL A 167 -9.18 -17.19 8.85
C VAL A 167 -9.74 -15.77 8.97
N ILE A 168 -10.34 -15.26 7.90
CA ILE A 168 -10.97 -13.95 7.89
C ILE A 168 -12.15 -13.90 8.87
N ASP A 169 -13.08 -14.86 8.75
CA ASP A 169 -14.34 -14.85 9.50
C ASP A 169 -14.18 -15.20 10.98
N GLN A 170 -13.24 -16.09 11.32
CA GLN A 170 -13.13 -16.64 12.67
C GLN A 170 -12.00 -16.03 13.49
N PHE A 171 -11.00 -15.43 12.87
CA PHE A 171 -9.81 -14.92 13.53
C PHE A 171 -9.59 -13.41 13.29
N ILE A 172 -9.47 -12.97 12.04
CA ILE A 172 -9.10 -11.59 11.73
C ILE A 172 -10.20 -10.60 12.15
N THR A 173 -11.44 -10.84 11.71
CA THR A 173 -12.52 -9.90 11.95
C THR A 173 -13.07 -9.91 13.36
N PRO A 174 -13.21 -11.09 14.06
CA PRO A 174 -13.74 -11.12 15.41
C PRO A 174 -12.67 -11.20 16.51
N GLY A 175 -11.39 -11.33 16.19
CA GLY A 175 -10.32 -11.66 17.14
C GLY A 175 -10.21 -10.69 18.31
N GLU A 176 -10.43 -9.40 18.09
CA GLU A 176 -10.41 -8.40 19.14
C GLU A 176 -11.59 -8.60 20.13
N ARG A 177 -12.76 -8.97 19.64
CA ARG A 177 -13.94 -9.22 20.48
C ARG A 177 -13.91 -10.58 21.15
N LYS A 178 -13.50 -11.63 20.44
CA LYS A 178 -13.43 -12.98 21.01
C LYS A 178 -12.35 -13.13 22.07
N TRP A 179 -11.17 -12.54 21.81
CA TRP A 179 -9.96 -12.85 22.59
C TRP A 179 -9.17 -11.61 23.04
N THR A 180 -9.71 -10.41 22.85
CA THR A 180 -8.97 -9.16 23.07
C THR A 180 -7.64 -9.11 22.31
N ARG A 181 -7.59 -9.71 21.11
CA ARG A 181 -6.42 -9.77 20.23
C ARG A 181 -6.58 -8.78 19.11
N ALA A 182 -5.99 -7.61 19.26
CA ALA A 182 -5.89 -6.62 18.20
C ALA A 182 -4.79 -7.02 17.20
N SER A 183 -5.01 -6.75 15.93
CA SER A 183 -4.08 -7.04 14.84
C SER A 183 -3.89 -5.81 13.95
N GLY A 184 -2.66 -5.54 13.55
CA GLY A 184 -2.33 -4.51 12.56
C GLY A 184 -2.16 -5.06 11.14
N LEU A 185 -2.59 -6.28 10.87
CA LEU A 185 -2.46 -6.94 9.57
C LEU A 185 -3.08 -6.10 8.45
N VAL A 186 -2.36 -5.99 7.34
CA VAL A 186 -2.84 -5.39 6.08
C VAL A 186 -3.05 -6.49 5.07
N MET A 187 -4.20 -6.49 4.41
CA MET A 187 -4.52 -7.37 3.30
C MET A 187 -4.59 -6.54 2.02
N LEU A 188 -3.73 -6.84 1.05
CA LEU A 188 -3.75 -6.23 -0.28
C LEU A 188 -4.47 -7.18 -1.24
N LEU A 189 -5.60 -6.74 -1.77
CA LEU A 189 -6.48 -7.56 -2.59
C LEU A 189 -6.64 -6.92 -3.98
N PRO A 190 -5.89 -7.37 -5.00
CA PRO A 190 -6.07 -6.89 -6.37
C PRO A 190 -7.51 -7.11 -6.85
N HIS A 191 -8.15 -6.00 -7.27
CA HIS A 191 -9.58 -5.95 -7.58
C HIS A 191 -9.84 -5.10 -8.83
N GLY A 192 -10.74 -5.57 -9.69
CA GLY A 192 -11.20 -4.84 -10.86
C GLY A 192 -11.64 -5.77 -11.98
N TYR A 193 -12.73 -5.43 -12.63
CA TYR A 193 -13.28 -6.14 -13.79
C TYR A 193 -12.57 -5.64 -15.05
N GLU A 194 -11.46 -6.26 -15.41
CA GLU A 194 -10.54 -5.77 -16.45
C GLU A 194 -10.20 -6.84 -17.52
N GLY A 195 -11.11 -7.79 -17.75
CA GLY A 195 -11.01 -8.79 -18.82
C GLY A 195 -10.07 -9.97 -18.55
N GLN A 196 -9.72 -10.23 -17.29
CA GLN A 196 -8.80 -11.30 -16.90
C GLN A 196 -9.49 -12.62 -16.53
N GLY A 197 -10.81 -12.68 -16.66
CA GLY A 197 -11.62 -13.83 -16.29
C GLY A 197 -12.39 -13.63 -14.98
N PRO A 198 -13.41 -14.47 -14.72
CA PRO A 198 -14.30 -14.32 -13.57
C PRO A 198 -13.58 -14.52 -12.23
N GLU A 199 -12.63 -15.47 -12.15
CA GLU A 199 -11.85 -15.78 -10.94
C GLU A 199 -10.68 -14.82 -10.68
N HIS A 200 -10.50 -13.79 -11.51
CA HIS A 200 -9.45 -12.78 -11.43
C HIS A 200 -9.99 -11.36 -11.44
N SER A 201 -11.24 -11.17 -11.07
CA SER A 201 -11.93 -9.88 -11.21
C SER A 201 -12.31 -9.25 -9.88
N SER A 202 -12.94 -9.99 -8.96
CA SER A 202 -13.50 -9.41 -7.75
C SER A 202 -12.89 -9.98 -6.47
N ALA A 203 -12.33 -9.10 -5.65
CA ALA A 203 -11.95 -9.41 -4.27
C ALA A 203 -13.17 -9.56 -3.34
N ARG A 204 -14.38 -9.44 -3.84
CA ARG A 204 -15.62 -9.50 -3.06
C ARG A 204 -15.67 -8.44 -1.96
N LEU A 205 -15.50 -7.19 -2.35
CA LEU A 205 -15.54 -6.02 -1.45
C LEU A 205 -16.76 -6.08 -0.52
N GLU A 206 -17.93 -6.47 -1.03
CA GLU A 206 -19.18 -6.62 -0.30
C GLU A 206 -19.09 -7.59 0.89
N ARG A 207 -18.30 -8.66 0.79
CA ARG A 207 -18.08 -9.60 1.91
C ARG A 207 -17.38 -8.94 3.07
N PHE A 208 -16.34 -8.15 2.80
CA PHE A 208 -15.62 -7.41 3.83
C PHE A 208 -16.47 -6.32 4.46
N LEU A 209 -17.31 -5.64 3.67
CA LEU A 209 -18.24 -4.64 4.20
C LEU A 209 -19.30 -5.27 5.10
N GLN A 210 -19.81 -6.46 4.78
CA GLN A 210 -20.73 -7.22 5.63
C GLN A 210 -20.09 -7.66 6.95
N LEU A 211 -18.77 -7.91 6.97
CA LEU A 211 -18.03 -8.27 8.18
C LEU A 211 -17.70 -7.07 9.08
N CYS A 212 -17.94 -5.84 8.63
CA CYS A 212 -17.71 -4.64 9.42
C CYS A 212 -18.75 -4.53 10.54
N ALA A 213 -18.28 -4.57 11.79
CA ALA A 213 -19.11 -4.38 12.98
C ALA A 213 -18.26 -3.80 14.10
N GLN A 214 -18.80 -2.80 14.83
CA GLN A 214 -18.16 -2.23 16.02
C GLN A 214 -16.68 -1.78 15.76
N GLU A 215 -16.42 -1.26 14.58
CA GLU A 215 -15.08 -0.80 14.15
C GLU A 215 -13.99 -1.88 14.20
N ASN A 216 -14.35 -3.15 13.94
CA ASN A 216 -13.45 -4.29 14.01
C ASN A 216 -12.37 -4.29 12.93
N ILE A 217 -12.70 -3.90 11.70
CA ILE A 217 -11.80 -3.83 10.54
C ILE A 217 -11.95 -2.52 9.78
N GLN A 218 -10.97 -2.21 8.95
CA GLN A 218 -11.01 -1.08 8.02
C GLN A 218 -11.03 -1.61 6.59
N VAL A 219 -11.95 -1.12 5.76
CA VAL A 219 -12.02 -1.50 4.33
C VAL A 219 -11.85 -0.23 3.50
N ILE A 220 -10.89 -0.21 2.60
CA ILE A 220 -10.58 0.95 1.77
C ILE A 220 -10.37 0.57 0.30
N ASN A 221 -10.71 1.50 -0.59
CA ASN A 221 -10.42 1.46 -2.01
C ASN A 221 -9.85 2.82 -2.41
N CYS A 222 -8.52 2.95 -2.33
CA CYS A 222 -7.83 4.21 -2.60
C CYS A 222 -7.92 4.59 -4.07
N THR A 223 -8.07 5.89 -4.35
CA THR A 223 -8.09 6.43 -5.72
C THR A 223 -6.71 6.90 -6.17
N THR A 224 -5.87 7.43 -5.26
CA THR A 224 -4.57 7.99 -5.62
C THR A 224 -3.41 7.26 -4.94
N PRO A 225 -2.21 7.23 -5.57
CA PRO A 225 -0.99 6.69 -4.96
C PRO A 225 -0.66 7.32 -3.61
N ALA A 226 -0.81 8.64 -3.47
CA ALA A 226 -0.54 9.32 -2.21
C ALA A 226 -1.50 8.90 -1.09
N ASN A 227 -2.78 8.72 -1.39
CA ASN A 227 -3.73 8.26 -0.38
C ASN A 227 -3.42 6.83 0.09
N TYR A 228 -2.93 5.98 -0.82
CA TYR A 228 -2.42 4.64 -0.50
C TYR A 228 -1.16 4.69 0.39
N PHE A 229 -0.19 5.53 0.07
CA PHE A 229 0.99 5.79 0.91
C PHE A 229 0.58 6.16 2.34
N HIS A 230 -0.34 7.11 2.48
CA HIS A 230 -0.82 7.55 3.79
C HIS A 230 -1.60 6.45 4.53
N ALA A 231 -2.35 5.61 3.82
CA ALA A 231 -3.07 4.48 4.42
C ALA A 231 -2.12 3.47 5.06
N LEU A 232 -1.03 3.09 4.37
CA LEU A 232 -0.03 2.16 4.88
C LEU A 232 0.70 2.73 6.11
N ARG A 233 1.15 3.97 6.03
CA ARG A 233 1.84 4.62 7.15
C ARG A 233 0.92 4.82 8.35
N ARG A 234 -0.34 5.19 8.10
CA ARG A 234 -1.36 5.35 9.13
C ARG A 234 -1.55 4.08 9.97
N GLN A 235 -1.43 2.91 9.37
CA GLN A 235 -1.57 1.62 10.04
C GLN A 235 -0.57 1.45 11.19
N ILE A 236 0.60 2.06 11.08
CA ILE A 236 1.68 2.01 12.08
C ILE A 236 1.66 3.22 13.02
N HIS A 237 1.41 4.42 12.50
CA HIS A 237 1.48 5.66 13.29
C HIS A 237 0.33 5.86 14.27
N ARG A 238 -0.76 5.11 14.14
CA ARG A 238 -1.85 5.12 15.12
C ARG A 238 -1.44 4.42 16.42
N GLY A 239 -1.94 4.92 17.53
CA GLY A 239 -1.75 4.33 18.85
C GLY A 239 -2.56 3.04 19.12
N PHE A 240 -3.27 2.53 18.12
CA PHE A 240 -4.06 1.31 18.16
C PHE A 240 -3.82 0.47 16.91
N ARG A 241 -4.27 -0.79 16.95
CA ARG A 241 -4.17 -1.72 15.80
C ARG A 241 -5.55 -2.24 15.43
N LYS A 242 -5.87 -2.18 14.13
CA LYS A 242 -7.06 -2.76 13.50
C LYS A 242 -6.65 -3.35 12.15
N PRO A 243 -7.16 -4.52 11.76
CA PRO A 243 -6.91 -5.05 10.43
C PRO A 243 -7.36 -4.08 9.34
N LEU A 244 -6.59 -4.03 8.26
CA LEU A 244 -6.84 -3.15 7.13
C LEU A 244 -6.94 -3.97 5.84
N VAL A 245 -8.08 -3.89 5.18
CA VAL A 245 -8.34 -4.52 3.89
C VAL A 245 -8.30 -3.44 2.81
N ILE A 246 -7.42 -3.60 1.83
CA ILE A 246 -7.23 -2.65 0.73
C ILE A 246 -7.56 -3.33 -0.60
N MET A 247 -8.56 -2.81 -1.29
CA MET A 247 -8.77 -3.11 -2.70
C MET A 247 -7.67 -2.43 -3.50
N THR A 248 -6.71 -3.21 -4.02
CA THR A 248 -5.58 -2.68 -4.78
C THR A 248 -5.88 -2.71 -6.28
N PRO A 249 -5.34 -1.75 -7.05
CA PRO A 249 -5.63 -1.67 -8.47
C PRO A 249 -4.82 -2.69 -9.29
N LYS A 250 -5.28 -2.92 -10.51
CA LYS A 250 -4.55 -3.66 -11.56
C LYS A 250 -4.14 -2.72 -12.70
N SER A 251 -5.07 -2.27 -13.53
CA SER A 251 -4.74 -1.38 -14.66
C SER A 251 -4.24 0.00 -14.21
N LEU A 252 -4.71 0.53 -13.07
CA LEU A 252 -4.22 1.80 -12.54
C LEU A 252 -2.73 1.79 -12.21
N LEU A 253 -2.12 0.63 -11.98
CA LEU A 253 -0.66 0.51 -11.80
C LEU A 253 0.15 1.09 -12.98
N ARG A 254 -0.46 1.17 -14.17
CA ARG A 254 0.16 1.69 -15.40
C ARG A 254 -0.57 2.88 -16.00
N ASN A 255 -1.65 3.34 -15.36
CA ASN A 255 -2.42 4.47 -15.86
C ASN A 255 -1.65 5.77 -15.65
N LYS A 256 -1.39 6.49 -16.74
CA LYS A 256 -0.63 7.76 -16.73
C LYS A 256 -1.33 8.89 -15.94
N ARG A 257 -2.65 8.80 -15.75
CA ARG A 257 -3.43 9.75 -14.96
C ARG A 257 -3.46 9.41 -13.47
N CYS A 258 -3.22 8.13 -13.11
CA CYS A 258 -3.20 7.68 -11.72
C CYS A 258 -1.80 7.87 -11.11
N VAL A 259 -1.46 9.12 -10.87
CA VAL A 259 -0.18 9.55 -10.29
C VAL A 259 -0.40 10.57 -9.20
N SER A 260 0.63 10.83 -8.40
CA SER A 260 0.65 11.85 -7.35
C SER A 260 1.88 12.74 -7.48
N ASN A 261 1.86 13.90 -6.85
CA ASN A 261 2.99 14.81 -6.76
C ASN A 261 3.71 14.65 -5.42
N ILE A 262 4.95 15.06 -5.32
CA ILE A 262 5.77 14.90 -4.11
C ILE A 262 5.16 15.61 -2.89
N GLU A 263 4.47 16.71 -3.12
CA GLU A 263 3.76 17.50 -2.10
C GLU A 263 2.66 16.71 -1.43
N ASP A 264 2.01 15.80 -2.16
CA ASP A 264 0.91 14.97 -1.65
C ASP A 264 1.36 14.01 -0.54
N PHE A 265 2.66 13.69 -0.49
CA PHE A 265 3.29 12.91 0.59
C PHE A 265 3.79 13.77 1.75
N GLY A 266 3.70 15.09 1.61
CA GLY A 266 4.30 16.09 2.49
C GLY A 266 3.70 16.14 3.90
N LYS A 267 4.43 16.81 4.83
CA LYS A 267 4.07 16.88 6.26
C LYS A 267 2.65 17.37 6.55
N ASN A 268 2.07 18.17 5.68
CA ASN A 268 0.73 18.74 5.86
C ASN A 268 -0.38 17.84 5.31
N ASN A 269 -0.02 16.70 4.75
CA ASN A 269 -0.95 15.73 4.16
C ASN A 269 -1.10 14.49 5.03
N SER A 270 -2.22 13.83 4.88
CA SER A 270 -2.61 12.62 5.61
C SER A 270 -3.58 11.81 4.77
N PHE A 271 -3.99 10.65 5.27
CA PHE A 271 -5.05 9.88 4.64
C PHE A 271 -6.38 10.65 4.65
N HIS A 272 -7.02 10.72 3.50
CA HIS A 272 -8.33 11.32 3.32
C HIS A 272 -9.39 10.25 3.04
N ARG A 273 -10.53 10.32 3.72
CA ARG A 273 -11.69 9.45 3.46
C ARG A 273 -12.44 9.87 2.21
N VAL A 274 -12.42 11.16 1.92
CA VAL A 274 -13.00 11.78 0.73
C VAL A 274 -11.92 12.64 0.10
N LEU A 275 -11.71 12.49 -1.18
CA LEU A 275 -10.86 13.34 -2.01
C LEU A 275 -11.77 14.26 -2.82
N THR A 276 -11.38 15.52 -2.97
CA THR A 276 -11.97 16.41 -3.96
C THR A 276 -11.47 16.03 -5.36
N ASP A 277 -12.12 16.55 -6.39
CA ASP A 277 -11.71 16.30 -7.76
C ASP A 277 -10.27 16.76 -8.01
N LEU A 278 -9.45 15.92 -8.67
CA LEU A 278 -8.07 16.26 -9.01
C LEU A 278 -7.97 17.43 -9.98
N ALA A 279 -9.05 17.73 -10.71
CA ALA A 279 -9.13 18.89 -11.58
C ALA A 279 -9.07 20.23 -10.84
N ASP A 280 -9.41 20.25 -9.55
CA ASP A 280 -9.24 21.44 -8.68
C ASP A 280 -7.77 21.71 -8.35
N ILE A 281 -6.88 20.76 -8.62
CA ILE A 281 -5.46 20.86 -8.36
C ILE A 281 -4.76 21.33 -9.63
N LYS A 282 -4.21 22.54 -9.60
CA LYS A 282 -3.61 23.27 -10.75
C LYS A 282 -2.69 22.43 -11.65
N ASP A 283 -1.96 21.50 -11.07
CA ASP A 283 -0.90 20.76 -11.76
C ASP A 283 -1.33 19.42 -12.35
N TYR A 284 -2.55 18.98 -12.08
CA TYR A 284 -3.09 17.74 -12.66
C TYR A 284 -3.78 17.93 -14.02
N GLY A 285 -4.24 19.13 -14.34
CA GLY A 285 -4.64 19.62 -15.67
C GLY A 285 -5.54 18.75 -16.56
N LEU A 286 -6.21 17.76 -15.97
CA LEU A 286 -6.92 16.71 -16.72
C LEU A 286 -8.24 17.21 -17.30
N ILE A 287 -8.97 18.02 -16.54
CA ILE A 287 -10.24 18.65 -16.93
C ILE A 287 -10.34 20.04 -16.30
N LYS A 288 -11.18 20.89 -16.89
CA LYS A 288 -11.53 22.18 -16.31
C LYS A 288 -12.96 22.12 -15.78
N LEU A 289 -13.12 22.23 -14.47
CA LEU A 289 -14.42 22.28 -13.83
C LEU A 289 -15.19 23.57 -14.20
N LYS A 290 -16.49 23.46 -14.28
CA LYS A 290 -17.37 24.63 -14.34
C LYS A 290 -17.31 25.39 -13.01
N ASN A 291 -17.65 26.68 -13.05
CA ASN A 291 -17.86 27.45 -11.82
C ASN A 291 -18.91 26.73 -10.93
N ASP A 292 -18.69 26.70 -9.61
CA ASP A 292 -19.49 25.96 -8.63
C ASP A 292 -20.99 26.20 -8.78
N LYS A 293 -21.41 27.44 -9.07
CA LYS A 293 -22.81 27.79 -9.30
C LYS A 293 -23.43 27.14 -10.55
N LYS A 294 -22.60 26.61 -11.46
CA LYS A 294 -23.01 25.93 -12.70
C LYS A 294 -22.86 24.41 -12.62
N ILE A 295 -22.40 23.88 -11.49
CA ILE A 295 -22.33 22.44 -11.26
C ILE A 295 -23.74 21.95 -10.90
N SER A 296 -24.28 21.10 -11.76
CA SER A 296 -25.63 20.52 -11.59
C SER A 296 -25.63 19.08 -11.08
N LYS A 297 -24.46 18.42 -11.07
CA LYS A 297 -24.31 17.02 -10.65
C LYS A 297 -22.97 16.78 -9.96
N VAL A 298 -23.01 16.08 -8.83
CA VAL A 298 -21.84 15.57 -8.13
C VAL A 298 -21.89 14.04 -8.16
N ILE A 299 -20.79 13.40 -8.54
CA ILE A 299 -20.66 11.95 -8.60
C ILE A 299 -19.71 11.52 -7.48
N LEU A 300 -20.18 10.63 -6.61
CA LEU A 300 -19.36 9.99 -5.58
C LEU A 300 -18.92 8.62 -6.10
N CYS A 301 -17.61 8.39 -6.17
CA CYS A 301 -17.02 7.12 -6.63
C CYS A 301 -15.74 6.80 -5.88
N SER A 302 -15.16 5.62 -6.10
CA SER A 302 -13.89 5.23 -5.49
C SER A 302 -13.04 4.41 -6.45
N GLY A 303 -11.72 4.52 -6.29
CA GLY A 303 -10.76 3.75 -7.06
C GLY A 303 -10.79 4.04 -8.56
N LYS A 304 -10.76 2.98 -9.37
CA LYS A 304 -10.64 3.06 -10.83
C LYS A 304 -11.75 3.86 -11.53
N ILE A 305 -12.98 3.79 -11.03
CA ILE A 305 -14.14 4.47 -11.63
C ILE A 305 -13.90 5.96 -11.81
N TYR A 306 -13.18 6.60 -10.87
CA TYR A 306 -12.81 8.01 -11.00
C TYR A 306 -12.06 8.27 -12.33
N PHE A 307 -11.08 7.44 -12.66
CA PHE A 307 -10.26 7.59 -13.88
C PHE A 307 -10.99 7.16 -15.15
N ASP A 308 -12.00 6.29 -15.04
CA ASP A 308 -12.84 5.91 -16.16
C ASP A 308 -13.85 7.01 -16.53
N LEU A 309 -14.22 7.86 -15.56
CA LEU A 309 -15.13 8.99 -15.75
C LEU A 309 -14.40 10.27 -16.22
N LEU A 310 -13.10 10.40 -15.99
CA LEU A 310 -12.25 11.49 -16.46
C LEU A 310 -11.97 11.39 -17.97
#